data_e35b640b4883fe710e08bd8442ac77fb
#
_entry.id   e35b640b4883fe710e08bd8442ac77fb
#
_cell.length_a   1.000
_cell.length_b   1.000
_cell.length_c   1.000
_cell.angle_alpha   90.00
_cell.angle_beta   90.00
_cell.angle_gamma   90.00
#
_symmetry.space_group_name_H-M   'P 1'
#
loop_
_entity.id
_entity.type
_entity.pdbx_description
1 polymer ?
#
loop_
_entity_poly.entity_id
_entity_poly.type
_entity_poly.pdbx_seq_one_letter_code
_entity_poly.pdbx_strand_id
1 'polypeptide(L)'
;MGTSETLNFTYSGLLNRKGKKVVSVRFERADGRDFADGILPDCAIENQQGFSKEEVEQLEVYLMEHADELMEKAKEMSKLTNLL
;
A
#
# COMPACT_ATOMS: atom_id res chain seq x y z
N MET A 1 -9.62 -5.07 -25.20
CA MET A 1 -9.40 -4.86 -24.98
C MET A 1 -8.95 -4.76 -24.22
N GLY A 2 -8.62 -4.90 -23.93
CA GLY A 2 -8.08 -4.63 -23.30
C GLY A 2 -8.07 -4.22 -22.33
N THR A 3 -8.13 -4.27 -21.98
CA THR A 3 -8.17 -3.87 -21.09
C THR A 3 -7.46 -3.61 -20.13
N SER A 4 -7.12 -2.79 -20.02
CA SER A 4 -6.34 -2.29 -19.03
C SER A 4 -7.12 -2.19 -17.81
N GLU A 5 -6.93 -3.08 -16.95
CA GLU A 5 -7.51 -2.95 -15.64
C GLU A 5 -6.79 -1.86 -14.91
N THR A 6 -7.54 -0.92 -14.40
CA THR A 6 -6.97 0.13 -13.58
C THR A 6 -6.68 -0.42 -12.20
N LEU A 7 -5.45 -0.28 -11.77
CA LEU A 7 -5.05 -0.67 -10.42
C LEU A 7 -5.10 0.58 -9.54
N ASN A 8 -6.02 0.59 -8.60
CA ASN A 8 -6.15 1.70 -7.67
C ASN A 8 -5.23 1.49 -6.49
N PHE A 9 -4.67 2.58 -6.00
CA PHE A 9 -3.68 2.51 -4.92
C PHE A 9 -4.03 3.56 -3.88
N THR A 10 -4.13 3.13 -2.61
CA THR A 10 -4.35 4.04 -1.49
C THR A 10 -3.37 3.70 -0.38
N TYR A 11 -3.12 4.67 0.49
CA TYR A 11 -2.24 4.44 1.62
C TYR A 11 -2.71 5.28 2.81
N SER A 12 -2.39 4.83 4.00
CA SER A 12 -2.74 5.52 5.23
C SER A 12 -1.66 6.51 5.61
N GLY A 13 -1.95 7.37 6.59
CA GLY A 13 -0.90 8.09 7.27
C GLY A 13 -0.11 7.12 8.14
N LEU A 14 0.77 7.66 8.98
CA LEU A 14 1.56 6.82 9.86
C LEU A 14 0.67 6.18 10.91
N LEU A 15 0.83 4.88 11.07
CA LEU A 15 0.13 4.11 12.07
C LEU A 15 1.14 3.56 13.06
N ASN A 16 0.66 3.27 14.28
CA ASN A 16 1.51 2.67 15.29
C ASN A 16 1.07 1.22 15.45
N ARG A 17 1.99 0.30 15.17
CA ARG A 17 1.73 -1.13 15.32
C ARG A 17 2.80 -1.69 16.25
N LYS A 18 2.42 -2.00 17.47
CA LYS A 18 3.32 -2.57 18.48
C LYS A 18 4.58 -1.72 18.64
N GLY A 19 4.39 -0.41 18.71
CA GLY A 19 5.49 0.53 18.90
C GLY A 19 6.26 0.91 17.66
N LYS A 20 5.90 0.36 16.50
CA LYS A 20 6.57 0.69 15.24
C LYS A 20 5.69 1.59 14.40
N LYS A 21 6.30 2.54 13.72
CA LYS A 21 5.59 3.38 12.77
C LYS A 21 5.50 2.65 11.45
N VAL A 22 4.28 2.46 10.98
CA VAL A 22 4.04 1.72 9.73
C VAL A 22 3.06 2.49 8.88
N VAL A 23 3.02 2.14 7.60
CA VAL A 23 2.04 2.68 6.65
C VAL A 23 1.35 1.49 6.00
N SER A 24 0.02 1.53 6.01
CA SER A 24 -0.77 0.51 5.36
C SER A 24 -1.07 0.96 3.94
N VAL A 25 -0.86 0.09 2.97
CA VAL A 25 -1.17 0.38 1.57
C VAL A 25 -2.16 -0.63 1.08
N ARG A 26 -2.98 -0.23 0.11
CA ARG A 26 -3.96 -1.14 -0.49
C ARG A 26 -3.96 -0.94 -1.99
N PHE A 27 -3.85 -2.06 -2.70
CA PHE A 27 -4.03 -2.13 -4.15
C PHE A 27 -5.38 -2.78 -4.41
N GLU A 28 -6.14 -2.21 -5.34
CA GLU A 28 -7.44 -2.75 -5.71
C GLU A 28 -7.60 -2.75 -7.22
N ARG A 29 -8.30 -3.74 -7.72
CA ARG A 29 -8.71 -3.77 -9.12
C ARG A 29 -10.07 -4.48 -9.20
N ALA A 30 -10.70 -4.42 -10.38
CA ALA A 30 -12.01 -5.06 -10.61
C ALA A 30 -13.04 -4.58 -9.61
N ASP A 31 -13.10 -3.26 -9.42
CA ASP A 31 -14.07 -2.60 -8.53
C ASP A 31 -13.95 -3.09 -7.10
N GLY A 32 -12.72 -3.40 -6.68
CA GLY A 32 -12.45 -3.79 -5.31
C GLY A 32 -12.62 -5.27 -5.03
N ARG A 33 -12.99 -6.06 -6.04
CA ARG A 33 -13.10 -7.51 -5.84
C ARG A 33 -11.76 -8.16 -5.62
N ASP A 34 -10.72 -7.62 -6.28
CA ASP A 34 -9.36 -8.07 -6.06
C ASP A 34 -8.65 -7.00 -5.24
N PHE A 35 -7.98 -7.40 -4.18
CA PHE A 35 -7.26 -6.44 -3.34
C PHE A 35 -6.01 -7.07 -2.77
N ALA A 36 -5.06 -6.23 -2.42
CA ALA A 36 -3.85 -6.67 -1.73
C ALA A 36 -3.47 -5.59 -0.72
N ASP A 37 -3.32 -6.00 0.53
CA ASP A 37 -2.94 -5.10 1.62
C ASP A 37 -1.49 -5.32 1.96
N GLY A 38 -0.71 -4.25 1.92
CA GLY A 38 0.71 -4.31 2.25
C GLY A 38 1.05 -3.37 3.38
N ILE A 39 2.28 -3.46 3.83
CA ILE A 39 2.75 -2.66 4.95
C ILE A 39 4.17 -2.17 4.68
N LEU A 40 4.43 -0.94 5.11
CA LEU A 40 5.75 -0.32 5.03
C LEU A 40 6.24 -0.06 6.44
N PRO A 41 7.52 -0.10 6.69
CA PRO A 41 8.62 -0.27 5.75
C PRO A 41 8.94 -1.71 5.37
N ASP A 42 8.17 -2.66 5.87
CA ASP A 42 8.44 -4.08 5.63
C ASP A 42 8.34 -4.45 4.16
N CYS A 43 7.55 -3.71 3.39
CA CYS A 43 7.34 -3.96 1.96
C CYS A 43 6.79 -5.34 1.71
N ALA A 44 5.86 -5.76 2.55
CA ALA A 44 5.27 -7.10 2.48
C ALA A 44 3.78 -7.00 2.28
N ILE A 45 3.24 -7.90 1.46
CA ILE A 45 1.80 -8.04 1.28
C ILE A 45 1.31 -9.00 2.36
N GLU A 46 0.46 -8.51 3.24
CA GLU A 46 -0.02 -9.28 4.38
C GLU A 46 -1.29 -10.05 4.08
N ASN A 47 -2.09 -9.54 3.15
CA ASN A 47 -3.37 -10.15 2.83
C ASN A 47 -3.71 -9.80 1.39
N GLN A 48 -4.34 -10.73 0.68
CA GLN A 48 -4.72 -10.43 -0.69
C GLN A 48 -5.80 -11.39 -1.16
N GLN A 49 -6.50 -10.98 -2.19
CA GLN A 49 -7.51 -11.79 -2.86
C GLN A 49 -7.46 -11.47 -4.34
N GLY A 50 -7.41 -12.50 -5.17
CA GLY A 50 -7.51 -12.33 -6.61
C GLY A 50 -6.19 -12.07 -7.32
N PHE A 51 -5.07 -11.99 -6.59
CA PHE A 51 -3.75 -11.79 -7.19
C PHE A 51 -2.98 -13.09 -7.20
N SER A 52 -2.24 -13.34 -8.28
CA SER A 52 -1.38 -14.50 -8.34
C SER A 52 -0.13 -14.28 -7.51
N LYS A 53 0.61 -15.36 -7.28
CA LYS A 53 1.87 -15.25 -6.53
C LYS A 53 2.83 -14.29 -7.22
N GLU A 54 2.91 -14.37 -8.55
CA GLU A 54 3.79 -13.47 -9.29
C GLU A 54 3.35 -12.03 -9.17
N GLU A 55 2.04 -11.79 -9.19
CA GLU A 55 1.52 -10.45 -9.04
C GLU A 55 1.82 -9.90 -7.65
N VAL A 56 1.68 -10.74 -6.62
CA VAL A 56 2.00 -10.32 -5.27
C VAL A 56 3.47 -9.92 -5.16
N GLU A 57 4.36 -10.70 -5.78
CA GLU A 57 5.78 -10.37 -5.77
C GLU A 57 6.05 -9.05 -6.46
N GLN A 58 5.35 -8.77 -7.55
CA GLN A 58 5.50 -7.50 -8.26
C GLN A 58 5.03 -6.33 -7.40
N LEU A 59 3.95 -6.53 -6.65
CA LEU A 59 3.48 -5.49 -5.75
C LEU A 59 4.49 -5.23 -4.64
N GLU A 60 5.12 -6.27 -4.14
CA GLU A 60 6.14 -6.10 -3.11
C GLU A 60 7.35 -5.35 -3.63
N VAL A 61 7.75 -5.63 -4.88
CA VAL A 61 8.84 -4.87 -5.51
C VAL A 61 8.45 -3.40 -5.66
N TYR A 62 7.22 -3.14 -6.06
CA TYR A 62 6.73 -1.76 -6.16
C TYR A 62 6.85 -1.06 -4.81
N LEU A 63 6.45 -1.73 -3.74
CA LEU A 63 6.57 -1.14 -2.41
C LEU A 63 8.01 -0.85 -2.05
N MET A 64 8.92 -1.77 -2.37
CA MET A 64 10.34 -1.54 -2.10
C MET A 64 10.90 -0.35 -2.86
N GLU A 65 10.47 -0.19 -4.10
CA GLU A 65 10.97 0.90 -4.93
C GLU A 65 10.44 2.26 -4.48
N HIS A 66 9.27 2.27 -3.87
CA HIS A 66 8.61 3.52 -3.50
C HIS A 66 8.49 3.72 -2.00
N ALA A 67 9.14 2.86 -1.21
CA ALA A 67 8.96 2.88 0.25
C ALA A 67 9.29 4.24 0.85
N ASP A 68 10.43 4.82 0.48
CA ASP A 68 10.85 6.09 1.05
C ASP A 68 9.87 7.21 0.70
N GLU A 69 9.45 7.24 -0.56
CA GLU A 69 8.50 8.25 -1.01
C GLU A 69 7.16 8.12 -0.29
N LEU A 70 6.66 6.90 -0.16
CA LEU A 70 5.38 6.67 0.47
C LEU A 70 5.44 6.97 1.96
N MET A 71 6.55 6.65 2.61
CA MET A 71 6.73 6.98 4.03
C MET A 71 6.72 8.49 4.23
N GLU A 72 7.39 9.24 3.34
CA GLU A 72 7.41 10.69 3.42
C GLU A 72 6.01 11.27 3.26
N LYS A 73 5.27 10.78 2.27
CA LYS A 73 3.91 11.26 2.04
C LYS A 73 3.02 10.97 3.24
N ALA A 74 3.18 9.80 3.85
CA ALA A 74 2.39 9.44 5.02
C ALA A 74 2.72 10.35 6.20
N LYS A 75 3.99 10.72 6.36
CA LYS A 75 4.38 11.65 7.42
C LYS A 75 3.72 13.01 7.22
N GLU A 76 3.67 13.47 5.97
CA GLU A 76 3.03 14.75 5.68
C GLU A 76 1.55 14.71 6.00
N MET A 77 0.87 13.62 5.66
CA MET A 77 -0.53 13.46 6.00
C MET A 77 -0.74 13.50 7.52
N SER A 78 0.14 12.85 8.26
CA SER A 78 0.02 12.82 9.71
C SER A 78 0.24 14.21 10.30
N LYS A 79 1.18 14.98 9.74
CA LYS A 79 1.40 16.35 10.19
C LYS A 79 0.16 17.22 9.97
N LEU A 80 -0.45 17.09 8.80
CA LEU A 80 -1.65 17.86 8.50
C LEU A 80 -2.77 17.53 9.49
N THR A 81 -2.91 16.25 9.80
CA THR A 81 -3.91 15.81 10.76
C THR A 81 -3.64 16.41 12.13
N ASN A 82 -2.37 16.50 12.53
CA ASN A 82 -2.01 17.05 13.83
C ASN A 82 -2.25 18.56 13.90
N LEU A 83 -2.22 19.24 12.78
CA LEU A 83 -2.47 20.67 12.75
C LEU A 83 -3.94 21.00 12.88
N LEU A 84 -4.78 20.05 12.57
CA LEU A 84 -6.22 20.24 12.66
C LEU A 84 -6.74 19.82 14.02
#